data_47d866450da3d7fc583160ad4b223416
#
_entry.id   47d866450da3d7fc583160ad4b223416
#
_cell.length_a   1.000
_cell.length_b   1.000
_cell.length_c   1.000
_cell.angle_alpha   90.00
_cell.angle_beta   90.00
_cell.angle_gamma   90.00
#
_symmetry.space_group_name_H-M   'P 1'
#
loop_
_entity.id
_entity.type
_entity.pdbx_description
1 polymer ?
#
loop_
_entity_poly.entity_id
_entity_poly.type
_entity_poly.pdbx_seq_one_letter_code
_entity_poly.pdbx_strand_id
1 'polypeptide(L)'
;MTAWDEWEPYAAVLLAGGRSSRLDGIDKSGIELGGRTMLAWTLDAVVDAMEVVVVGDPVHTERPVTFVREDPRFGGPVAALLTGVDALLTTRAYVGVIAVDMPFLRPRTLSRLREAAFGRDGAVRVGPDERRQLALVLSTARLAEVRPDHEGQHGMPLRKLLAGLDLVEVPSEGDEHRDIDTWTDLKSI
;
A
#
# COMPACT_ATOMS: atom_id res chain seq x y z
N MET A 1 -28.50 12.95 1.57
CA MET A 1 -27.07 13.18 1.41
C MET A 1 -26.41 12.33 2.46
N THR A 2 -25.89 11.18 2.08
CA THR A 2 -25.18 10.26 2.99
C THR A 2 -23.75 10.75 3.12
N ALA A 3 -23.14 10.60 4.29
CA ALA A 3 -21.77 11.03 4.58
C ALA A 3 -20.69 10.47 3.62
N TRP A 4 -21.09 9.60 2.69
CA TRP A 4 -20.24 8.96 1.69
C TRP A 4 -19.98 9.82 0.44
N ASP A 5 -20.74 10.90 0.23
CA ASP A 5 -20.61 11.81 -0.92
C ASP A 5 -19.54 12.90 -0.71
N GLU A 6 -18.95 13.01 0.48
CA GLU A 6 -17.97 14.05 0.83
C GLU A 6 -16.51 13.62 0.81
N TRP A 7 -16.23 12.35 0.50
CA TRP A 7 -14.84 11.88 0.50
C TRP A 7 -14.12 12.26 -0.79
N GLU A 8 -13.10 13.08 -0.65
CA GLU A 8 -12.25 13.40 -1.81
C GLU A 8 -11.76 12.12 -2.48
N PRO A 9 -11.84 12.03 -3.82
CA PRO A 9 -11.34 10.89 -4.56
C PRO A 9 -9.84 10.71 -4.29
N TYR A 10 -9.40 9.48 -4.10
CA TYR A 10 -8.01 9.13 -3.85
C TYR A 10 -7.46 8.20 -4.92
N ALA A 11 -6.13 8.13 -5.00
CA ALA A 11 -5.41 7.14 -5.78
C ALA A 11 -4.75 6.11 -4.85
N ALA A 12 -4.46 4.92 -5.36
CA ALA A 12 -3.78 3.88 -4.60
C ALA A 12 -2.49 3.42 -5.28
N VAL A 13 -1.46 3.17 -4.47
CA VAL A 13 -0.21 2.55 -4.86
C VAL A 13 -0.10 1.21 -4.15
N LEU A 14 -0.03 0.13 -4.92
CA LEU A 14 0.12 -1.23 -4.41
C LEU A 14 1.58 -1.67 -4.57
N LEU A 15 2.22 -2.03 -3.46
CA LEU A 15 3.61 -2.46 -3.46
C LEU A 15 3.64 -4.00 -3.59
N ALA A 16 3.86 -4.47 -4.81
CA ALA A 16 3.90 -5.89 -5.17
C ALA A 16 5.34 -6.43 -5.25
N GLY A 17 6.33 -5.55 -5.35
CA GLY A 17 7.74 -5.90 -5.42
C GLY A 17 8.35 -6.15 -4.05
N GLY A 18 9.42 -6.89 -4.05
CA GLY A 18 10.26 -7.18 -2.89
C GLY A 18 10.98 -8.52 -3.07
N ARG A 19 12.21 -8.65 -2.57
CA ARG A 19 12.87 -9.95 -2.52
C ARG A 19 12.15 -10.82 -1.49
N SER A 20 11.17 -11.59 -1.92
CA SER A 20 10.53 -12.62 -1.07
C SER A 20 11.48 -13.81 -0.88
N SER A 21 12.60 -13.57 -0.18
CA SER A 21 13.59 -14.61 0.12
C SER A 21 13.01 -15.81 0.90
N ARG A 22 11.82 -15.61 1.50
CA ARG A 22 11.12 -16.64 2.29
C ARG A 22 10.10 -17.45 1.48
N LEU A 23 9.80 -17.04 0.25
CA LEU A 23 8.90 -17.71 -0.69
C LEU A 23 9.67 -18.11 -1.97
N ASP A 24 10.92 -18.56 -1.83
CA ASP A 24 11.78 -19.07 -2.91
C ASP A 24 11.95 -18.06 -4.09
N GLY A 25 11.84 -16.75 -3.80
CA GLY A 25 11.97 -15.69 -4.80
C GLY A 25 10.74 -15.52 -5.71
N ILE A 26 9.62 -16.16 -5.40
CA ILE A 26 8.37 -16.02 -6.16
C ILE A 26 7.78 -14.63 -5.91
N ASP A 27 7.27 -14.02 -6.97
CA ASP A 27 6.52 -12.76 -6.88
C ASP A 27 5.22 -12.97 -6.09
N LYS A 28 5.09 -12.26 -4.97
CA LYS A 28 3.94 -12.35 -4.08
C LYS A 28 2.62 -11.99 -4.77
N SER A 29 2.65 -11.11 -5.78
CA SER A 29 1.44 -10.67 -6.47
C SER A 29 0.69 -11.80 -7.17
N GLY A 30 1.43 -12.80 -7.67
CA GLY A 30 0.90 -13.97 -8.36
C GLY A 30 0.54 -15.15 -7.46
N ILE A 31 0.85 -15.09 -6.15
CA ILE A 31 0.49 -16.18 -5.23
C ILE A 31 -1.03 -16.23 -5.05
N GLU A 32 -1.59 -17.44 -5.17
CA GLU A 32 -3.02 -17.66 -5.01
C GLU A 32 -3.42 -18.03 -3.58
N LEU A 33 -4.45 -17.37 -3.10
CA LEU A 33 -5.15 -17.66 -1.86
C LEU A 33 -6.62 -17.90 -2.16
N GLY A 34 -7.11 -19.13 -1.93
CA GLY A 34 -8.49 -19.48 -2.22
C GLY A 34 -8.87 -19.35 -3.70
N GLY A 35 -7.93 -19.62 -4.62
CA GLY A 35 -8.13 -19.53 -6.08
C GLY A 35 -8.11 -18.11 -6.65
N ARG A 36 -7.67 -17.11 -5.86
CA ARG A 36 -7.48 -15.72 -6.30
C ARG A 36 -6.09 -15.24 -5.93
N THR A 37 -5.46 -14.44 -6.79
CA THR A 37 -4.13 -13.88 -6.51
C THR A 37 -4.17 -12.91 -5.33
N MET A 38 -3.05 -12.77 -4.60
CA MET A 38 -2.93 -11.79 -3.52
C MET A 38 -3.15 -10.37 -4.03
N LEU A 39 -2.70 -10.07 -5.25
CA LEU A 39 -2.99 -8.79 -5.89
C LEU A 39 -4.50 -8.58 -6.10
N ALA A 40 -5.24 -9.62 -6.52
CA ALA A 40 -6.70 -9.50 -6.70
C ALA A 40 -7.42 -9.17 -5.38
N TRP A 41 -7.01 -9.78 -4.26
CA TRP A 41 -7.52 -9.44 -2.94
C TRP A 41 -7.20 -7.99 -2.54
N THR A 42 -5.99 -7.53 -2.81
CA THR A 42 -5.59 -6.16 -2.50
C THR A 42 -6.31 -5.13 -3.38
N LEU A 43 -6.58 -5.48 -4.64
CA LEU A 43 -7.36 -4.64 -5.55
C LEU A 43 -8.82 -4.47 -5.06
N ASP A 44 -9.42 -5.49 -4.47
CA ASP A 44 -10.73 -5.38 -3.85
C ASP A 44 -10.74 -4.39 -2.68
N ALA A 45 -9.66 -4.37 -1.88
CA ALA A 45 -9.55 -3.42 -0.76
C ALA A 45 -9.52 -1.95 -1.20
N VAL A 46 -9.07 -1.68 -2.43
CA VAL A 46 -9.00 -0.32 -3.02
C VAL A 46 -10.01 -0.14 -4.16
N VAL A 47 -11.14 -0.85 -4.12
CA VAL A 47 -12.12 -0.86 -5.21
C VAL A 47 -12.65 0.54 -5.55
N ASP A 48 -12.71 1.44 -4.58
CA ASP A 48 -13.17 2.83 -4.69
C ASP A 48 -12.04 3.82 -5.06
N ALA A 49 -10.79 3.37 -5.22
CA ALA A 49 -9.71 4.21 -5.72
C ALA A 49 -9.96 4.57 -7.20
N MET A 50 -9.83 5.85 -7.53
CA MET A 50 -10.01 6.36 -8.89
C MET A 50 -8.92 5.91 -9.85
N GLU A 51 -7.71 5.70 -9.34
CA GLU A 51 -6.55 5.27 -10.07
C GLU A 51 -5.72 4.32 -9.19
N VAL A 52 -5.19 3.27 -9.79
CA VAL A 52 -4.34 2.30 -9.09
C VAL A 52 -3.06 2.08 -9.88
N VAL A 53 -1.93 2.29 -9.19
CA VAL A 53 -0.60 1.93 -9.69
C VAL A 53 -0.09 0.74 -8.87
N VAL A 54 0.41 -0.27 -9.57
CA VAL A 54 1.04 -1.45 -8.97
C VAL A 54 2.54 -1.39 -9.24
N VAL A 55 3.34 -1.37 -8.18
CA VAL A 55 4.80 -1.38 -8.29
C VAL A 55 5.28 -2.82 -8.18
N GLY A 56 5.58 -3.42 -9.32
CA GLY A 56 5.96 -4.82 -9.44
C GLY A 56 5.93 -5.31 -10.87
N ASP A 57 6.10 -6.60 -11.07
CA ASP A 57 6.01 -7.20 -12.39
C ASP A 57 4.54 -7.31 -12.85
N PRO A 58 4.24 -7.08 -14.14
CA PRO A 58 2.89 -7.16 -14.66
C PRO A 58 2.31 -8.57 -14.52
N VAL A 59 1.11 -8.64 -13.96
CA VAL A 59 0.28 -9.86 -13.92
C VAL A 59 -1.12 -9.52 -14.43
N HIS A 60 -1.88 -10.54 -14.81
CA HIS A 60 -3.25 -10.34 -15.28
C HIS A 60 -4.12 -9.81 -14.12
N THR A 61 -4.93 -8.78 -14.42
CA THR A 61 -5.89 -8.17 -13.47
C THR A 61 -7.23 -7.96 -14.17
N GLU A 62 -8.34 -8.14 -13.43
CA GLU A 62 -9.70 -7.93 -13.94
C GLU A 62 -10.05 -6.45 -14.10
N ARG A 63 -9.46 -5.58 -13.28
CA ARG A 63 -9.63 -4.12 -13.42
C ARG A 63 -8.38 -3.49 -14.04
N PRO A 64 -8.52 -2.39 -14.79
CA PRO A 64 -7.38 -1.64 -15.30
C PRO A 64 -6.51 -1.09 -14.16
N VAL A 65 -5.21 -1.32 -14.26
CA VAL A 65 -4.18 -0.78 -13.36
C VAL A 65 -2.94 -0.41 -14.17
N THR A 66 -2.13 0.51 -13.67
CA THR A 66 -0.83 0.82 -14.25
C THR A 66 0.25 0.04 -13.51
N PHE A 67 1.04 -0.75 -14.24
CA PHE A 67 2.21 -1.42 -13.66
C PHE A 67 3.47 -0.61 -13.90
N VAL A 68 4.27 -0.45 -12.86
CA VAL A 68 5.61 0.16 -12.93
C VAL A 68 6.61 -0.66 -12.13
N ARG A 69 7.89 -0.53 -12.48
CA ARG A 69 8.98 -1.11 -11.69
C ARG A 69 9.64 -0.01 -10.88
N GLU A 70 10.06 -0.33 -9.66
CA GLU A 70 10.73 0.63 -8.79
C GLU A 70 11.98 1.24 -9.45
N ASP A 71 12.18 2.51 -9.21
CA ASP A 71 13.36 3.25 -9.62
C ASP A 71 13.88 4.08 -8.44
N PRO A 72 15.13 3.89 -7.98
CA PRO A 72 16.12 2.94 -8.51
C PRO A 72 15.74 1.47 -8.28
N ARG A 73 16.11 0.61 -9.22
CA ARG A 73 15.79 -0.82 -9.17
C ARG A 73 16.38 -1.46 -7.91
N PHE A 74 15.56 -2.26 -7.19
CA PHE A 74 15.90 -2.81 -5.87
C PHE A 74 16.21 -1.74 -4.82
N GLY A 75 15.67 -0.54 -5.01
CA GLY A 75 15.84 0.60 -4.11
C GLY A 75 15.10 0.47 -2.78
N GLY A 76 14.23 -0.52 -2.65
CA GLY A 76 13.51 -0.80 -1.41
C GLY A 76 12.17 -0.05 -1.28
N PRO A 77 11.51 -0.13 -0.12
CA PRO A 77 10.12 0.27 0.02
C PRO A 77 9.87 1.76 -0.21
N VAL A 78 10.83 2.64 0.08
CA VAL A 78 10.68 4.08 -0.19
C VAL A 78 10.77 4.36 -1.68
N ALA A 79 11.74 3.76 -2.39
CA ALA A 79 11.87 3.89 -3.83
C ALA A 79 10.61 3.36 -4.54
N ALA A 80 10.12 2.20 -4.13
CA ALA A 80 8.88 1.63 -4.66
C ALA A 80 7.67 2.55 -4.45
N LEU A 81 7.47 3.06 -3.22
CA LEU A 81 6.38 3.99 -2.90
C LEU A 81 6.44 5.23 -3.79
N LEU A 82 7.61 5.88 -3.86
CA LEU A 82 7.76 7.14 -4.59
C LEU A 82 7.65 6.92 -6.10
N THR A 83 8.18 5.83 -6.65
CA THR A 83 7.96 5.44 -8.05
C THR A 83 6.47 5.26 -8.35
N GLY A 84 5.73 4.60 -7.46
CA GLY A 84 4.30 4.41 -7.62
C GLY A 84 3.53 5.73 -7.61
N VAL A 85 3.89 6.64 -6.71
CA VAL A 85 3.28 7.99 -6.64
C VAL A 85 3.59 8.82 -7.89
N ASP A 86 4.82 8.75 -8.40
CA ASP A 86 5.23 9.48 -9.61
C ASP A 86 4.55 8.96 -10.88
N ALA A 87 4.10 7.72 -10.87
CA ALA A 87 3.39 7.10 -11.99
C ALA A 87 1.89 7.42 -12.01
N LEU A 88 1.34 8.06 -10.97
CA LEU A 88 -0.04 8.50 -10.96
C LEU A 88 -0.26 9.61 -12.00
N LEU A 89 -1.29 9.44 -12.83
CA LEU A 89 -1.65 10.40 -13.87
C LEU A 89 -2.29 11.67 -13.30
N THR A 90 -2.90 11.54 -12.13
CA THR A 90 -3.60 12.67 -11.46
C THR A 90 -3.13 12.81 -10.02
N THR A 91 -2.73 14.02 -9.65
CA THR A 91 -2.44 14.35 -8.25
C THR A 91 -3.74 14.44 -7.46
N ARG A 92 -3.83 13.67 -6.38
CA ARG A 92 -4.93 13.69 -5.40
C ARG A 92 -4.40 14.21 -4.08
N ALA A 93 -5.29 14.73 -3.22
CA ALA A 93 -4.89 15.19 -1.89
C ALA A 93 -4.28 14.07 -1.04
N TYR A 94 -4.79 12.86 -1.22
CA TYR A 94 -4.32 11.68 -0.51
C TYR A 94 -4.05 10.51 -1.44
N VAL A 95 -3.07 9.69 -1.07
CA VAL A 95 -2.73 8.41 -1.71
C VAL A 95 -2.77 7.28 -0.70
N GLY A 96 -3.49 6.21 -1.01
CA GLY A 96 -3.44 4.95 -0.28
C GLY A 96 -2.20 4.14 -0.70
N VAL A 97 -1.46 3.60 0.26
CA VAL A 97 -0.28 2.76 -0.01
C VAL A 97 -0.42 1.45 0.73
N ILE A 98 -0.39 0.35 0.00
CA ILE A 98 -0.66 -0.99 0.55
C ILE A 98 0.35 -1.99 0.00
N ALA A 99 0.86 -2.87 0.87
CA ALA A 99 1.60 -4.05 0.42
C ALA A 99 0.63 -5.17 0.00
N VAL A 100 0.96 -5.87 -1.07
CA VAL A 100 0.08 -6.94 -1.61
C VAL A 100 0.04 -8.21 -0.75
N ASP A 101 0.91 -8.33 0.25
CA ASP A 101 0.93 -9.47 1.18
C ASP A 101 -0.13 -9.42 2.29
N MET A 102 -1.06 -8.46 2.22
CA MET A 102 -2.12 -8.22 3.20
C MET A 102 -3.52 -8.52 2.61
N PRO A 103 -3.85 -9.78 2.30
CA PRO A 103 -5.08 -10.13 1.56
C PRO A 103 -6.37 -9.98 2.37
N PHE A 104 -6.27 -9.74 3.67
CA PHE A 104 -7.43 -9.57 4.57
C PHE A 104 -7.90 -8.12 4.69
N LEU A 105 -7.23 -7.18 4.05
CA LEU A 105 -7.70 -5.80 3.97
C LEU A 105 -9.04 -5.74 3.23
N ARG A 106 -9.88 -4.79 3.63
CA ARG A 106 -11.21 -4.57 3.06
C ARG A 106 -11.37 -3.10 2.67
N PRO A 107 -12.34 -2.73 1.82
CA PRO A 107 -12.62 -1.33 1.52
C PRO A 107 -12.85 -0.50 2.79
N ARG A 108 -13.50 -1.07 3.81
CA ARG A 108 -13.71 -0.41 5.10
C ARG A 108 -12.39 -0.05 5.81
N THR A 109 -11.33 -0.85 5.66
CA THR A 109 -10.01 -0.54 6.21
C THR A 109 -9.48 0.76 5.64
N LEU A 110 -9.58 0.91 4.30
CA LEU A 110 -9.15 2.12 3.60
C LEU A 110 -10.03 3.31 3.96
N SER A 111 -11.34 3.12 4.11
CA SER A 111 -12.24 4.18 4.57
C SER A 111 -11.84 4.71 5.94
N ARG A 112 -11.56 3.85 6.93
CA ARG A 112 -11.10 4.26 8.27
C ARG A 112 -9.76 5.00 8.22
N LEU A 113 -8.82 4.54 7.40
CA LEU A 113 -7.52 5.21 7.22
C LEU A 113 -7.70 6.59 6.59
N ARG A 114 -8.56 6.73 5.57
CA ARG A 114 -8.84 8.02 4.91
C ARG A 114 -9.51 8.98 5.88
N GLU A 115 -10.47 8.51 6.66
CA GLU A 115 -11.14 9.31 7.70
C GLU A 115 -10.12 9.84 8.71
N ALA A 116 -9.25 8.97 9.23
CA ALA A 116 -8.24 9.35 10.19
C ALA A 116 -7.16 10.28 9.60
N ALA A 117 -6.85 10.15 8.29
CA ALA A 117 -5.89 10.98 7.60
C ALA A 117 -6.40 12.40 7.29
N PHE A 118 -7.72 12.62 7.32
CA PHE A 118 -8.30 13.90 6.94
C PHE A 118 -7.79 15.05 7.81
N GLY A 119 -7.23 16.08 7.16
CA GLY A 119 -6.62 17.22 7.86
C GLY A 119 -5.31 16.91 8.60
N ARG A 120 -4.70 15.76 8.34
CA ARG A 120 -3.44 15.31 8.90
C ARG A 120 -2.42 15.00 7.80
N ASP A 121 -1.19 14.68 8.20
CA ASP A 121 -0.16 14.23 7.24
C ASP A 121 -0.50 12.84 6.68
N GLY A 122 -1.32 12.07 7.41
CA GLY A 122 -1.79 10.77 6.99
C GLY A 122 -2.26 9.90 8.15
N ALA A 123 -2.55 8.65 7.82
CA ALA A 123 -2.86 7.61 8.78
C ALA A 123 -2.16 6.30 8.42
N VAL A 124 -1.81 5.51 9.42
CA VAL A 124 -1.15 4.23 9.27
C VAL A 124 -1.85 3.18 10.11
N ARG A 125 -2.04 1.99 9.56
CA ARG A 125 -2.59 0.88 10.31
C ARG A 125 -1.57 0.30 11.28
N VAL A 126 -2.02 -0.06 12.48
CA VAL A 126 -1.21 -0.76 13.48
C VAL A 126 -1.81 -2.13 13.79
N GLY A 127 -0.94 -3.12 13.92
CA GLY A 127 -1.32 -4.47 14.32
C GLY A 127 -1.59 -4.58 15.83
N PRO A 128 -2.02 -5.76 16.31
CA PRO A 128 -2.23 -6.04 17.73
C PRO A 128 -0.94 -5.91 18.57
N ASP A 129 0.22 -6.02 17.93
CA ASP A 129 1.55 -5.85 18.51
C ASP A 129 2.05 -4.40 18.48
N GLU A 130 1.14 -3.44 18.19
CA GLU A 130 1.39 -2.00 18.05
C GLU A 130 2.41 -1.64 16.95
N ARG A 131 2.73 -2.57 16.05
CA ARG A 131 3.60 -2.30 14.91
C ARG A 131 2.82 -1.68 13.76
N ARG A 132 3.39 -0.62 13.21
CA ARG A 132 2.92 -0.01 11.97
C ARG A 132 3.09 -0.99 10.82
N GLN A 133 2.02 -1.18 10.05
CA GLN A 133 1.98 -2.08 8.91
C GLN A 133 1.87 -1.28 7.61
N LEU A 134 2.20 -1.92 6.48
CA LEU A 134 2.25 -1.26 5.18
C LEU A 134 0.83 -1.19 4.55
N ALA A 135 -0.08 -0.60 5.32
CA ALA A 135 -1.40 -0.15 4.89
C ALA A 135 -1.61 1.24 5.47
N LEU A 136 -1.50 2.27 4.63
CA LEU A 136 -1.47 3.66 5.04
C LEU A 136 -2.13 4.57 4.00
N VAL A 137 -2.54 5.74 4.44
CA VAL A 137 -3.03 6.84 3.60
C VAL A 137 -2.19 8.06 3.91
N LEU A 138 -1.58 8.67 2.90
CA LEU A 138 -0.66 9.79 3.05
C LEU A 138 -1.17 11.02 2.30
N SER A 139 -1.00 12.19 2.89
CA SER A 139 -1.10 13.46 2.18
C SER A 139 0.01 13.54 1.12
N THR A 140 -0.37 13.73 -0.15
CA THR A 140 0.60 13.83 -1.25
C THR A 140 1.47 15.07 -1.12
N ALA A 141 0.91 16.18 -0.64
CA ALA A 141 1.65 17.41 -0.38
C ALA A 141 2.74 17.19 0.70
N ARG A 142 2.36 16.58 1.82
CA ARG A 142 3.29 16.30 2.92
C ARG A 142 4.35 15.27 2.55
N LEU A 143 3.95 14.26 1.77
CA LEU A 143 4.89 13.28 1.24
C LEU A 143 5.95 13.95 0.35
N ALA A 144 5.55 14.91 -0.49
CA ALA A 144 6.47 15.66 -1.34
C ALA A 144 7.49 16.49 -0.54
N GLU A 145 7.09 17.04 0.62
CA GLU A 145 7.98 17.82 1.50
C GLU A 145 9.05 16.98 2.20
N VAL A 146 8.71 15.74 2.59
CA VAL A 146 9.65 14.83 3.27
C VAL A 146 10.40 13.91 2.31
N ARG A 147 10.09 14.01 1.03
CA ARG A 147 10.66 13.16 -0.02
C ARG A 147 12.17 13.36 -0.11
N PRO A 148 12.99 12.29 0.01
CA PRO A 148 14.43 12.38 -0.27
C PRO A 148 14.67 12.58 -1.76
N ASP A 149 15.88 13.02 -2.11
CA ASP A 149 16.36 12.99 -3.48
C ASP A 149 16.45 11.54 -4.00
N HIS A 150 16.68 11.39 -5.30
CA HIS A 150 16.69 10.08 -5.96
C HIS A 150 17.74 9.11 -5.36
N GLU A 151 18.93 9.63 -5.01
CA GLU A 151 19.97 8.80 -4.39
C GLU A 151 19.62 8.42 -2.96
N GLY A 152 19.04 9.33 -2.20
CA GLY A 152 18.60 9.12 -0.82
C GLY A 152 17.43 8.13 -0.68
N GLN A 153 16.69 7.86 -1.76
CA GLN A 153 15.61 6.83 -1.74
C GLN A 153 16.18 5.41 -1.66
N HIS A 154 17.39 5.18 -2.22
CA HIS A 154 17.95 3.84 -2.32
C HIS A 154 18.26 3.24 -0.94
N GLY A 155 17.63 2.10 -0.66
CA GLY A 155 17.80 1.39 0.61
C GLY A 155 17.21 2.10 1.82
N MET A 156 16.48 3.23 1.63
CA MET A 156 15.85 3.93 2.75
C MET A 156 14.73 3.08 3.35
N PRO A 157 14.76 2.79 4.67
CA PRO A 157 13.66 2.14 5.34
C PRO A 157 12.41 3.04 5.37
N LEU A 158 11.23 2.47 5.13
CA LEU A 158 9.98 3.23 5.13
C LEU A 158 9.75 4.00 6.44
N ARG A 159 10.10 3.41 7.59
CA ARG A 159 10.01 4.07 8.91
C ARG A 159 10.76 5.41 8.97
N LYS A 160 11.87 5.54 8.22
CA LYS A 160 12.67 6.77 8.19
C LYS A 160 11.93 7.88 7.42
N LEU A 161 11.31 7.55 6.29
CA LEU A 161 10.45 8.47 5.55
C LEU A 161 9.26 8.91 6.40
N LEU A 162 8.56 7.95 7.00
CA LEU A 162 7.35 8.19 7.79
C LEU A 162 7.61 8.93 9.10
N ALA A 163 8.85 8.92 9.61
CA ALA A 163 9.21 9.68 10.83
C ALA A 163 9.10 11.21 10.66
N GLY A 164 9.11 11.70 9.41
CA GLY A 164 8.90 13.11 9.09
C GLY A 164 7.42 13.53 8.98
N LEU A 165 6.48 12.59 9.21
CA LEU A 165 5.05 12.80 9.07
C LEU A 165 4.30 12.57 10.38
N ASP A 166 3.32 13.44 10.66
CA ASP A 166 2.36 13.26 11.76
C ASP A 166 1.24 12.31 11.32
N LEU A 167 1.42 11.02 11.61
CA LEU A 167 0.51 9.96 11.20
C LEU A 167 -0.39 9.51 12.34
N VAL A 168 -1.70 9.48 12.08
CA VAL A 168 -2.68 8.88 12.98
C VAL A 168 -2.59 7.37 12.91
N GLU A 169 -2.46 6.71 14.07
CA GLU A 169 -2.46 5.26 14.16
C GLU A 169 -3.89 4.72 14.24
N VAL A 170 -4.22 3.80 13.32
CA VAL A 170 -5.53 3.17 13.22
C VAL A 170 -5.40 1.69 13.55
N PRO A 171 -6.00 1.20 14.63
CA PRO A 171 -5.94 -0.21 15.01
C PRO A 171 -6.55 -1.13 13.95
N SER A 172 -5.98 -2.32 13.79
CA SER A 172 -6.54 -3.38 12.95
C SER A 172 -7.84 -3.91 13.53
N GLU A 173 -8.78 -4.29 12.67
CA GLU A 173 -10.00 -5.01 13.03
C GLU A 173 -9.94 -6.46 12.51
N GLY A 174 -10.23 -7.42 13.36
CA GLY A 174 -10.22 -8.84 12.99
C GLY A 174 -8.87 -9.30 12.40
N ASP A 175 -8.91 -9.95 11.25
CA ASP A 175 -7.75 -10.54 10.58
C ASP A 175 -6.96 -9.55 9.69
N GLU A 176 -7.33 -8.28 9.64
CA GLU A 176 -6.65 -7.27 8.81
C GLU A 176 -5.13 -7.21 9.02
N HIS A 177 -4.66 -7.54 10.22
CA HIS A 177 -3.25 -7.50 10.60
C HIS A 177 -2.41 -8.65 10.02
N ARG A 178 -3.07 -9.70 9.50
CA ARG A 178 -2.37 -10.87 8.99
C ARG A 178 -1.77 -10.56 7.62
N ASP A 179 -0.46 -10.74 7.53
CA ASP A 179 0.31 -10.76 6.30
C ASP A 179 0.67 -12.20 5.91
N ILE A 180 0.98 -12.41 4.65
CA ILE A 180 1.41 -13.71 4.13
C ILE A 180 2.85 -13.58 3.68
N ASP A 181 3.75 -14.03 4.57
CA ASP A 181 5.20 -14.00 4.35
C ASP A 181 5.80 -15.36 4.06
N THR A 182 5.10 -16.44 4.44
CA THR A 182 5.60 -17.81 4.34
C THR A 182 4.55 -18.77 3.77
N TRP A 183 5.01 -19.92 3.27
CA TRP A 183 4.12 -21.02 2.88
C TRP A 183 3.27 -21.57 4.04
N THR A 184 3.73 -21.38 5.28
CA THR A 184 2.97 -21.77 6.47
C THR A 184 1.79 -20.84 6.68
N ASP A 185 1.94 -19.53 6.44
CA ASP A 185 0.87 -18.56 6.55
C ASP A 185 -0.26 -18.89 5.55
N LEU A 186 0.11 -19.24 4.29
CA LEU A 186 -0.83 -19.68 3.27
C LEU A 186 -1.64 -20.93 3.66
N LYS A 187 -1.03 -21.87 4.38
CA LYS A 187 -1.69 -23.12 4.80
C LYS A 187 -2.56 -22.95 6.03
N SER A 188 -2.44 -21.84 6.75
CA SER A 188 -3.19 -21.54 7.98
C SER A 188 -4.52 -20.83 7.73
N ILE A 189 -4.88 -20.66 6.48
CA ILE A 189 -6.09 -19.99 5.99
C ILE A 189 -6.97 -21.02 5.29
#